data_9f60b9e0fbdaa2f644c6814adf1d3b91
#
_entry.id   9f60b9e0fbdaa2f644c6814adf1d3b91
#
_cell.length_a   1.000
_cell.length_b   1.000
_cell.length_c   1.000
_cell.angle_alpha   90.00
_cell.angle_beta   90.00
_cell.angle_gamma   90.00
#
_symmetry.space_group_name_H-M   'P 1'
#
loop_
_entity.id
_entity.type
_entity.pdbx_description
1 polymer ?
#
loop_
_entity_poly.entity_id
_entity_poly.type
_entity_poly.pdbx_seq_one_letter_code
_entity_poly.pdbx_strand_id
1 'polypeptide(L)'
;MNIGSTYALNGKIETEAMSVVMAQIAPKSAHTMEDVEFNTNQILSYMDKAAAGFPGYDLFMCPECGFHGFAPGDWPRLALTLDSEPINKVRAKCKELGVWGIFNPLVRENDGQFVKNMAILVNDKGEIVHKYVKMNPWLPDECTVPGTECKVVDGPK
;
A
#
# COMPACT_ATOMS: atom_id res chain seq x y z
N MET A 1 -24.36 -20.07 -22.75
CA MET A 1 -24.52 -18.90 -21.88
C MET A 1 -23.15 -18.63 -21.28
N ASN A 2 -22.45 -17.63 -21.81
CA ASN A 2 -21.10 -17.35 -21.35
C ASN A 2 -21.24 -16.57 -20.03
N ILE A 3 -21.03 -17.23 -18.91
CA ILE A 3 -20.94 -16.55 -17.61
C ILE A 3 -19.55 -15.92 -17.59
N GLY A 4 -19.39 -14.86 -18.40
CA GLY A 4 -18.19 -14.04 -18.32
C GLY A 4 -18.12 -13.50 -16.90
N SER A 5 -17.01 -13.75 -16.21
CA SER A 5 -16.65 -13.01 -15.00
C SER A 5 -16.92 -11.54 -15.27
N THR A 6 -17.50 -10.83 -14.32
CA THR A 6 -17.69 -9.36 -14.37
C THR A 6 -16.37 -8.63 -14.69
N TYR A 7 -15.24 -9.29 -14.51
CA TYR A 7 -13.90 -8.80 -14.81
C TYR A 7 -13.44 -9.02 -16.26
N ALA A 8 -14.16 -9.84 -17.05
CA ALA A 8 -13.75 -10.22 -18.40
C ALA A 8 -14.42 -9.38 -19.50
N LEU A 9 -15.25 -8.42 -19.15
CA LEU A 9 -15.92 -7.55 -20.12
C LEU A 9 -15.02 -6.35 -20.47
N ASN A 10 -14.94 -6.07 -21.75
CA ASN A 10 -14.18 -4.95 -22.30
C ASN A 10 -14.66 -3.61 -21.73
N GLY A 11 -14.06 -3.19 -20.63
CA GLY A 11 -14.35 -1.94 -19.98
C GLY A 11 -14.76 -2.12 -18.52
N LYS A 12 -14.53 -1.06 -17.74
CA LYS A 12 -14.94 -0.96 -16.33
C LYS A 12 -16.47 -0.96 -16.27
N ILE A 13 -17.07 -1.99 -15.66
CA ILE A 13 -18.50 -1.96 -15.39
C ILE A 13 -18.72 -0.98 -14.25
N GLU A 14 -19.41 0.12 -14.53
CA GLU A 14 -19.89 1.00 -13.48
C GLU A 14 -20.97 0.28 -12.68
N THR A 15 -20.58 -0.20 -11.52
CA THR A 15 -21.48 -0.78 -10.52
C THR A 15 -21.38 0.05 -9.25
N GLU A 16 -22.40 0.04 -8.42
CA GLU A 16 -22.35 0.62 -7.07
C GLU A 16 -21.40 -0.18 -6.15
N ALA A 17 -21.00 -1.39 -6.56
CA ALA A 17 -20.09 -2.25 -5.83
C ALA A 17 -18.62 -1.91 -6.14
N MET A 18 -17.81 -1.81 -5.10
CA MET A 18 -16.36 -1.65 -5.22
C MET A 18 -15.68 -3.00 -5.28
N SER A 19 -14.80 -3.18 -6.26
CA SER A 19 -13.99 -4.38 -6.45
C SER A 19 -12.64 -4.22 -5.75
N VAL A 20 -12.36 -5.06 -4.75
CA VAL A 20 -11.12 -4.98 -3.97
C VAL A 20 -10.28 -6.24 -4.17
N VAL A 21 -9.01 -6.06 -4.50
CA VAL A 21 -8.02 -7.14 -4.50
C VAL A 21 -7.12 -6.99 -3.27
N MET A 22 -7.20 -7.97 -2.38
CA MET A 22 -6.34 -8.02 -1.18
C MET A 22 -5.19 -9.00 -1.43
N ALA A 23 -3.97 -8.47 -1.48
CA ALA A 23 -2.77 -9.30 -1.65
C ALA A 23 -2.25 -9.76 -0.30
N GLN A 24 -2.48 -11.03 0.02
CA GLN A 24 -1.88 -11.64 1.21
C GLN A 24 -0.46 -12.11 0.87
N ILE A 25 0.51 -11.23 1.04
CA ILE A 25 1.93 -11.51 0.81
C ILE A 25 2.65 -11.72 2.14
N ALA A 26 3.75 -12.48 2.09
CA ALA A 26 4.69 -12.60 3.20
C ALA A 26 5.93 -11.75 2.88
N PRO A 27 5.99 -10.49 3.34
CA PRO A 27 7.15 -9.66 3.09
C PRO A 27 8.36 -10.21 3.85
N LYS A 28 9.53 -10.12 3.22
CA LYS A 28 10.80 -10.42 3.88
C LYS A 28 11.02 -9.41 5.01
N SER A 29 11.43 -9.89 6.20
CA SER A 29 11.91 -9.01 7.27
C SER A 29 13.11 -8.23 6.77
N ALA A 30 12.97 -6.91 6.64
CA ALA A 30 13.98 -6.06 6.06
C ALA A 30 15.04 -5.70 7.09
N HIS A 31 16.29 -6.00 6.76
CA HIS A 31 17.47 -5.61 7.50
C HIS A 31 18.33 -4.61 6.72
N THR A 32 18.03 -4.38 5.45
CA THR A 32 18.74 -3.46 4.56
C THR A 32 17.73 -2.74 3.65
N MET A 33 18.16 -1.68 2.97
CA MET A 33 17.33 -1.02 1.96
C MET A 33 17.09 -1.90 0.74
N GLU A 34 18.00 -2.81 0.42
CA GLU A 34 17.83 -3.82 -0.64
C GLU A 34 16.67 -4.77 -0.31
N ASP A 35 16.47 -5.11 0.98
CA ASP A 35 15.32 -5.91 1.41
C ASP A 35 14.00 -5.13 1.24
N VAL A 36 14.00 -3.84 1.55
CA VAL A 36 12.85 -2.95 1.30
C VAL A 36 12.54 -2.87 -0.19
N GLU A 37 13.57 -2.77 -1.03
CA GLU A 37 13.41 -2.78 -2.47
C GLU A 37 12.87 -4.12 -2.98
N PHE A 38 13.38 -5.23 -2.48
CA PHE A 38 12.86 -6.57 -2.79
C PHE A 38 11.36 -6.67 -2.48
N ASN A 39 10.93 -6.25 -1.28
CA ASN A 39 9.53 -6.24 -0.88
C ASN A 39 8.69 -5.31 -1.78
N THR A 40 9.23 -4.15 -2.13
CA THR A 40 8.57 -3.20 -3.05
C THR A 40 8.33 -3.86 -4.41
N ASN A 41 9.33 -4.51 -4.98
CA ASN A 41 9.21 -5.22 -6.26
C ASN A 41 8.21 -6.38 -6.17
N GLN A 42 8.12 -7.04 -5.01
CA GLN A 42 7.11 -8.06 -4.76
C GLN A 42 5.69 -7.46 -4.79
N ILE A 43 5.48 -6.31 -4.13
CA ILE A 43 4.20 -5.58 -4.19
C ILE A 43 3.82 -5.25 -5.64
N LEU A 44 4.74 -4.67 -6.42
CA LEU A 44 4.51 -4.33 -7.83
C LEU A 44 4.12 -5.56 -8.66
N SER A 45 4.82 -6.68 -8.47
CA SER A 45 4.51 -7.95 -9.14
C SER A 45 3.10 -8.46 -8.79
N TYR A 46 2.65 -8.30 -7.54
CA TYR A 46 1.29 -8.67 -7.16
C TYR A 46 0.24 -7.72 -7.76
N MET A 47 0.54 -6.43 -7.91
CA MET A 47 -0.34 -5.49 -8.62
C MET A 47 -0.50 -5.88 -10.09
N ASP A 48 0.58 -6.25 -10.78
CA ASP A 48 0.53 -6.74 -12.16
C ASP A 48 -0.28 -8.03 -12.29
N LYS A 49 -0.08 -8.99 -11.37
CA LYS A 49 -0.86 -10.24 -11.32
C LYS A 49 -2.35 -9.98 -11.05
N ALA A 50 -2.64 -9.02 -10.17
CA ALA A 50 -4.01 -8.60 -9.89
C ALA A 50 -4.67 -8.01 -11.14
N ALA A 51 -3.98 -7.15 -11.87
CA ALA A 51 -4.48 -6.56 -13.10
C ALA A 51 -4.74 -7.62 -14.20
N ALA A 52 -3.86 -8.62 -14.29
CA ALA A 52 -4.03 -9.73 -15.22
C ALA A 52 -5.18 -10.69 -14.84
N GLY A 53 -5.32 -10.99 -13.54
CA GLY A 53 -6.31 -11.95 -13.04
C GLY A 53 -7.70 -11.37 -12.80
N PHE A 54 -7.77 -10.09 -12.46
CA PHE A 54 -9.01 -9.37 -12.11
C PHE A 54 -9.07 -8.01 -12.81
N PRO A 55 -9.11 -7.97 -14.14
CA PRO A 55 -9.07 -6.70 -14.89
C PRO A 55 -10.24 -5.79 -14.49
N GLY A 56 -9.91 -4.51 -14.23
CA GLY A 56 -10.89 -3.50 -13.84
C GLY A 56 -11.27 -3.47 -12.35
N TYR A 57 -10.48 -4.08 -11.48
CA TYR A 57 -10.65 -3.89 -10.03
C TYR A 57 -10.43 -2.41 -9.65
N ASP A 58 -11.07 -1.97 -8.56
CA ASP A 58 -11.04 -0.57 -8.15
C ASP A 58 -9.91 -0.26 -7.17
N LEU A 59 -9.63 -1.19 -6.24
CA LEU A 59 -8.70 -0.98 -5.14
C LEU A 59 -7.79 -2.20 -4.92
N PHE A 60 -6.49 -1.95 -4.87
CA PHE A 60 -5.49 -2.91 -4.40
C PHE A 60 -5.14 -2.67 -2.94
N MET A 61 -5.05 -3.72 -2.14
CA MET A 61 -4.64 -3.63 -0.75
C MET A 61 -3.43 -4.51 -0.47
N CYS A 62 -2.41 -3.89 0.15
CA CYS A 62 -1.21 -4.54 0.66
C CYS A 62 -1.34 -4.76 2.18
N PRO A 63 -0.75 -5.81 2.77
CA PRO A 63 -0.77 -6.00 4.21
C PRO A 63 0.03 -4.95 4.97
N GLU A 64 -0.19 -4.88 6.27
CA GLU A 64 0.64 -4.12 7.20
C GLU A 64 2.11 -4.51 7.03
N CYS A 65 3.00 -3.53 7.16
CA CYS A 65 4.46 -3.71 7.00
C CYS A 65 4.88 -4.30 5.65
N GLY A 66 4.10 -4.15 4.59
CA GLY A 66 4.35 -4.74 3.28
C GLY A 66 5.72 -4.41 2.68
N PHE A 67 6.28 -3.22 2.97
CA PHE A 67 7.61 -2.80 2.52
C PHE A 67 8.74 -3.33 3.41
N HIS A 68 8.50 -3.45 4.72
CA HIS A 68 9.57 -3.67 5.71
C HIS A 68 9.56 -5.08 6.30
N GLY A 69 8.46 -5.83 6.17
CA GLY A 69 8.28 -7.05 6.93
C GLY A 69 8.32 -6.79 8.42
N PHE A 70 8.49 -7.83 9.21
CA PHE A 70 8.51 -7.72 10.66
C PHE A 70 9.93 -7.83 11.23
N ALA A 71 10.62 -6.68 11.32
CA ALA A 71 11.93 -6.53 11.95
C ALA A 71 11.97 -5.18 12.72
N PRO A 72 11.21 -5.04 13.82
CA PRO A 72 11.01 -3.74 14.50
C PRO A 72 12.29 -3.01 14.90
N GLY A 73 13.34 -3.74 15.25
CA GLY A 73 14.65 -3.17 15.62
C GLY A 73 15.34 -2.42 14.47
N ASP A 74 15.02 -2.75 13.22
CA ASP A 74 15.59 -2.10 12.02
C ASP A 74 14.69 -0.97 11.47
N TRP A 75 13.43 -0.92 11.85
CA TRP A 75 12.47 0.04 11.34
C TRP A 75 12.91 1.50 11.45
N PRO A 76 13.50 1.97 12.57
CA PRO A 76 13.98 3.36 12.65
C PRO A 76 15.03 3.69 11.60
N ARG A 77 15.86 2.72 11.22
CA ARG A 77 16.94 2.92 10.25
C ARG A 77 16.45 2.83 8.80
N LEU A 78 15.41 2.04 8.56
CA LEU A 78 14.90 1.74 7.22
C LEU A 78 13.62 2.52 6.88
N ALA A 79 13.13 3.37 7.79
CA ALA A 79 11.93 4.17 7.55
C ALA A 79 12.06 5.05 6.30
N LEU A 80 11.02 5.03 5.49
CA LEU A 80 10.93 5.76 4.22
C LEU A 80 10.43 7.18 4.44
N THR A 81 10.68 8.05 3.47
CA THR A 81 9.95 9.31 3.31
C THR A 81 8.85 9.13 2.26
N LEU A 82 7.81 9.98 2.28
CA LEU A 82 6.68 9.86 1.35
C LEU A 82 7.06 10.13 -0.13
N ASP A 83 8.22 10.71 -0.36
CA ASP A 83 8.81 10.95 -1.68
C ASP A 83 9.93 9.96 -2.05
N SER A 84 10.19 8.96 -1.19
CA SER A 84 11.20 7.93 -1.45
C SER A 84 10.86 7.08 -2.66
N GLU A 85 11.88 6.46 -3.25
CA GLU A 85 11.74 5.63 -4.45
C GLU A 85 10.74 4.48 -4.30
N PRO A 86 10.72 3.69 -3.20
CA PRO A 86 9.72 2.64 -3.00
C PRO A 86 8.28 3.16 -3.05
N ILE A 87 8.00 4.30 -2.42
CA ILE A 87 6.69 4.94 -2.42
C ILE A 87 6.33 5.44 -3.82
N ASN A 88 7.27 6.09 -4.51
CA ASN A 88 7.05 6.58 -5.87
C ASN A 88 6.78 5.44 -6.86
N LYS A 89 7.42 4.27 -6.70
CA LYS A 89 7.15 3.08 -7.53
C LYS A 89 5.70 2.61 -7.42
N VAL A 90 5.15 2.47 -6.21
CA VAL A 90 3.75 2.03 -6.04
C VAL A 90 2.76 3.09 -6.50
N ARG A 91 3.07 4.38 -6.31
CA ARG A 91 2.27 5.50 -6.84
C ARG A 91 2.22 5.47 -8.38
N ALA A 92 3.38 5.28 -9.01
CA ALA A 92 3.46 5.17 -10.48
C ALA A 92 2.68 3.95 -10.99
N LYS A 93 2.72 2.82 -10.27
CA LYS A 93 1.99 1.61 -10.62
C LYS A 93 0.48 1.80 -10.48
N CYS A 94 -0.01 2.48 -9.46
CA CYS A 94 -1.43 2.85 -9.35
C CYS A 94 -1.89 3.66 -10.57
N LYS A 95 -1.10 4.65 -10.97
CA LYS A 95 -1.37 5.47 -12.17
C LYS A 95 -1.32 4.65 -13.46
N GLU A 96 -0.32 3.78 -13.62
CA GLU A 96 -0.16 2.91 -14.79
C GLU A 96 -1.38 2.00 -14.99
N LEU A 97 -1.86 1.39 -13.91
CA LEU A 97 -2.97 0.45 -13.93
C LEU A 97 -4.35 1.13 -13.84
N GLY A 98 -4.40 2.43 -13.53
CA GLY A 98 -5.66 3.17 -13.32
C GLY A 98 -6.46 2.67 -12.12
N VAL A 99 -5.79 2.27 -11.04
CA VAL A 99 -6.39 1.70 -9.83
C VAL A 99 -5.99 2.47 -8.59
N TRP A 100 -6.79 2.38 -7.56
CA TRP A 100 -6.42 2.87 -6.24
C TRP A 100 -5.61 1.83 -5.48
N GLY A 101 -4.80 2.28 -4.50
CA GLY A 101 -4.01 1.38 -3.68
C GLY A 101 -3.92 1.81 -2.22
N ILE A 102 -4.02 0.83 -1.30
CA ILE A 102 -3.69 1.03 0.12
C ILE A 102 -2.38 0.30 0.40
N PHE A 103 -1.39 1.05 0.87
CA PHE A 103 -0.06 0.55 1.22
C PHE A 103 0.31 0.96 2.63
N ASN A 104 1.11 0.14 3.31
CA ASN A 104 1.53 0.44 4.67
C ASN A 104 3.06 0.48 4.78
N PRO A 105 3.68 1.64 4.50
CA PRO A 105 5.07 1.91 4.81
C PRO A 105 5.27 2.31 6.28
N LEU A 106 6.49 2.09 6.76
CA LEU A 106 7.01 2.80 7.93
C LEU A 106 7.61 4.11 7.45
N VAL A 107 7.12 5.24 7.95
CA VAL A 107 7.44 6.57 7.43
C VAL A 107 8.14 7.41 8.48
N ARG A 108 9.20 8.09 8.05
CA ARG A 108 9.83 9.19 8.76
C ARG A 108 9.46 10.49 8.07
N GLU A 109 8.77 11.37 8.76
CA GLU A 109 8.47 12.72 8.25
C GLU A 109 9.66 13.66 8.48
N ASN A 110 9.59 14.87 7.89
CA ASN A 110 10.71 15.81 7.76
C ASN A 110 11.33 16.31 9.09
N ASP A 111 10.63 16.18 10.21
CA ASP A 111 11.16 16.46 11.55
C ASP A 111 12.02 15.33 12.12
N GLY A 112 12.06 14.22 11.42
CA GLY A 112 13.11 13.19 11.44
C GLY A 112 13.26 12.36 12.71
N GLN A 113 12.58 12.66 13.79
CA GLN A 113 12.89 12.02 15.07
C GLN A 113 12.14 10.70 15.30
N PHE A 114 10.94 10.54 14.71
CA PHE A 114 10.06 9.41 15.01
C PHE A 114 9.58 8.71 13.76
N VAL A 115 9.40 7.40 13.88
CA VAL A 115 8.83 6.55 12.83
C VAL A 115 7.35 6.38 13.07
N LYS A 116 6.57 6.44 12.01
CA LYS A 116 5.11 6.21 12.00
C LYS A 116 4.79 4.95 11.21
N ASN A 117 4.00 4.07 11.77
CA ASN A 117 3.33 3.01 11.03
C ASN A 117 2.14 3.65 10.32
N MET A 118 2.25 3.86 9.00
CA MET A 118 1.34 4.70 8.25
C MET A 118 0.71 3.92 7.10
N ALA A 119 -0.61 3.90 7.03
CA ALA A 119 -1.31 3.50 5.81
C ALA A 119 -1.48 4.73 4.91
N ILE A 120 -1.11 4.60 3.64
CA ILE A 120 -1.33 5.60 2.61
C ILE A 120 -2.37 5.11 1.61
N LEU A 121 -3.32 5.98 1.25
CA LEU A 121 -4.25 5.75 0.16
C LEU A 121 -3.76 6.52 -1.06
N VAL A 122 -3.52 5.80 -2.13
CA VAL A 122 -3.07 6.34 -3.43
C VAL A 122 -4.20 6.20 -4.43
N ASN A 123 -4.52 7.28 -5.15
CA ASN A 123 -5.55 7.25 -6.19
C ASN A 123 -5.01 6.74 -7.54
N ASP A 124 -5.90 6.62 -8.51
CA ASP A 124 -5.62 6.19 -9.90
C ASP A 124 -4.77 7.18 -10.71
N LYS A 125 -4.46 8.36 -10.15
CA LYS A 125 -3.51 9.35 -10.71
C LYS A 125 -2.12 9.24 -10.08
N GLY A 126 -1.94 8.35 -9.09
CA GLY A 126 -0.71 8.19 -8.33
C GLY A 126 -0.51 9.25 -7.24
N GLU A 127 -1.57 9.93 -6.81
CA GLU A 127 -1.52 10.91 -5.74
C GLU A 127 -1.84 10.27 -4.39
N ILE A 128 -1.10 10.61 -3.34
CA ILE A 128 -1.45 10.23 -1.97
C ILE A 128 -2.58 11.14 -1.52
N VAL A 129 -3.79 10.59 -1.43
CA VAL A 129 -5.01 11.33 -1.06
C VAL A 129 -5.37 11.22 0.41
N HIS A 130 -4.83 10.22 1.10
CA HIS A 130 -5.02 10.06 2.53
C HIS A 130 -3.82 9.40 3.20
N LYS A 131 -3.61 9.76 4.47
CA LYS A 131 -2.60 9.18 5.36
C LYS A 131 -3.26 8.87 6.69
N TYR A 132 -3.15 7.63 7.13
CA TYR A 132 -3.60 7.18 8.44
C TYR A 132 -2.41 6.65 9.22
N VAL A 133 -2.13 7.24 10.37
CA VAL A 133 -1.11 6.73 11.31
C VAL A 133 -1.78 5.79 12.29
N LYS A 134 -1.22 4.60 12.46
CA LYS A 134 -1.71 3.59 13.40
C LYS A 134 -1.85 4.17 14.80
N MET A 135 -3.06 4.15 15.35
CA MET A 135 -3.36 4.77 16.65
C MET A 135 -2.94 3.91 17.84
N ASN A 136 -2.96 2.59 17.66
CA ASN A 136 -2.62 1.62 18.70
C ASN A 136 -1.43 0.74 18.25
N PRO A 137 -0.18 1.26 18.32
CA PRO A 137 1.01 0.45 18.06
C PRO A 137 1.10 -0.73 19.03
N TRP A 138 1.68 -1.84 18.58
CA TRP A 138 1.91 -3.00 19.41
C TRP A 138 3.18 -2.81 20.26
N LEU A 139 3.03 -2.24 21.43
CA LEU A 139 4.12 -1.96 22.35
C LEU A 139 4.43 -3.22 23.22
N PRO A 140 5.72 -3.42 23.60
CA PRO A 140 6.87 -2.55 23.36
C PRO A 140 7.62 -2.81 22.03
N ASP A 141 7.21 -3.82 21.25
CA ASP A 141 8.00 -4.30 20.10
C ASP A 141 7.94 -3.34 18.92
N GLU A 142 6.80 -2.67 18.72
CA GLU A 142 6.64 -1.67 17.66
C GLU A 142 7.13 -0.29 18.11
N CYS A 143 8.32 0.11 17.62
CA CYS A 143 8.94 1.40 17.95
C CYS A 143 8.37 2.56 17.12
N THR A 144 7.05 2.69 17.03
CA THR A 144 6.38 3.74 16.24
C THR A 144 5.57 4.69 17.11
N VAL A 145 5.39 5.93 16.64
CA VAL A 145 4.58 6.94 17.33
C VAL A 145 3.10 6.75 16.99
N PRO A 146 2.21 6.71 18.00
CA PRO A 146 0.77 6.59 17.78
C PRO A 146 0.21 7.75 16.96
N GLY A 147 -0.74 7.46 16.08
CA GLY A 147 -1.60 8.46 15.46
C GLY A 147 -2.65 9.01 16.43
N THR A 148 -3.17 10.18 16.12
CA THR A 148 -4.18 10.87 16.94
C THR A 148 -5.49 11.11 16.19
N GLU A 149 -5.54 10.79 14.90
CA GLU A 149 -6.69 11.10 14.04
C GLU A 149 -7.14 9.88 13.24
N CYS A 150 -8.47 9.75 13.10
CA CYS A 150 -9.11 8.82 12.19
C CYS A 150 -10.12 9.62 11.35
N LYS A 151 -9.87 9.74 10.05
CA LYS A 151 -10.70 10.51 9.12
C LYS A 151 -11.29 9.61 8.05
N VAL A 152 -12.50 9.91 7.65
CA VAL A 152 -13.13 9.35 6.45
C VAL A 152 -12.74 10.21 5.27
N VAL A 153 -12.45 9.58 4.14
CA VAL A 153 -12.11 10.23 2.87
C VAL A 153 -12.86 9.55 1.74
N ASP A 154 -13.08 10.29 0.65
CA ASP A 154 -13.67 9.72 -0.55
C ASP A 154 -12.73 8.69 -1.17
N GLY A 155 -13.30 7.57 -1.62
CA GLY A 155 -12.60 6.45 -2.24
C GLY A 155 -12.81 6.40 -3.76
N PRO A 156 -12.53 5.24 -4.39
CA PRO A 156 -12.72 5.06 -5.83
C PRO A 156 -14.19 5.06 -6.27
N LYS A 157 -15.13 4.87 -5.34
CA LYS A 157 -16.59 4.92 -5.57
C LYS A 157 -17.30 5.38 -4.31
#